data_603649df9198b1bde64c5816992a0bf6
#
_entry.id   603649df9198b1bde64c5816992a0bf6
#
_cell.length_a   1.000
_cell.length_b   1.000
_cell.length_c   1.000
_cell.angle_alpha   90.00
_cell.angle_beta   90.00
_cell.angle_gamma   90.00
#
_symmetry.space_group_name_H-M   'P 1'
#
loop_
_entity.id
_entity.type
_entity.pdbx_description
1 polymer ?
#
loop_
_entity_poly.entity_id
_entity_poly.type
_entity_poly.pdbx_seq_one_letter_code
_entity_poly.pdbx_strand_id
1 'polypeptide(L)'
;MLWVLGGLSRSIGSCPNGQMRDMIVNALRYGQLGNRLLVYAHLIAAAREYGVALLTPAMCEYAHLFPAIADDVWCRYPPAGAVLKRPSLFTRVCLTQTISRITKSLWAVGLKRYPFGVLRIRDQEQCDLMDATFARLVRAKPPLLVSGWEFRSQLLLQKHADQVRAHLQVDSFRRDAIRRLLTISRENSDVVVGVHIRQGDYAEWEAGRYYYSTHDYHQTMWNIVEQLPGRRVSFLVCSDSQPEPTEFSDLQVHWGSGHIVEDLYGLAETDLVVGPPSTYSRWAAFYGQKPLAILQKPGDVVDVGLLN
;
A
#
# COMPACT_ATOMS: atom_id res chain seq x y z
N MET A 1 -8.68 15.46 28.17
CA MET A 1 -7.85 15.93 27.03
C MET A 1 -6.34 15.93 27.38
N LEU A 2 -5.90 16.48 28.50
CA LEU A 2 -4.50 16.46 28.96
C LEU A 2 -3.96 15.04 29.27
N TRP A 3 -4.79 14.08 29.68
CA TRP A 3 -4.38 12.70 29.97
C TRP A 3 -3.98 11.87 28.74
N VAL A 4 -4.59 12.11 27.58
CA VAL A 4 -4.20 11.45 26.33
C VAL A 4 -2.83 11.94 25.86
N LEU A 5 -2.52 13.22 26.09
CA LEU A 5 -1.22 13.80 25.74
C LEU A 5 -0.13 13.40 26.76
N GLY A 6 -0.47 13.18 28.03
CA GLY A 6 0.46 12.66 29.05
C GLY A 6 0.84 11.20 28.84
N GLY A 7 -0.04 10.38 28.23
CA GLY A 7 0.26 9.01 27.79
C GLY A 7 1.21 8.95 26.60
N LEU A 8 1.19 9.96 25.73
CA LEU A 8 2.14 10.13 24.61
C LEU A 8 3.60 10.21 25.10
N SER A 9 3.82 10.85 26.27
CA SER A 9 5.16 11.04 26.83
C SER A 9 5.83 9.75 27.33
N ARG A 10 5.06 8.74 27.76
CA ARG A 10 5.60 7.52 28.40
C ARG A 10 5.73 6.32 27.46
N SER A 11 5.03 6.31 26.31
CA SER A 11 5.05 5.18 25.37
C SER A 11 5.95 5.37 24.16
N ILE A 12 6.52 6.56 23.97
CA ILE A 12 7.48 6.85 22.91
C ILE A 12 8.86 6.55 23.49
N GLY A 13 9.37 5.34 23.22
CA GLY A 13 10.72 4.93 23.59
C GLY A 13 11.74 5.99 23.15
N SER A 14 12.71 6.27 24.01
CA SER A 14 13.75 7.27 23.80
C SER A 14 14.44 7.07 22.44
N CYS A 15 14.22 7.99 21.51
CA CYS A 15 15.18 8.25 20.45
C CYS A 15 16.50 8.71 21.11
N PRO A 16 17.70 8.35 20.59
CA PRO A 16 18.98 8.59 21.23
C PRO A 16 19.29 10.06 21.58
N ASN A 17 18.48 11.02 21.17
CA ASN A 17 18.71 12.46 21.38
C ASN A 17 17.50 13.21 21.98
N GLY A 18 16.62 12.59 22.74
CA GLY A 18 15.70 13.32 23.63
C GLY A 18 14.70 14.29 23.01
N GLN A 19 14.54 14.35 21.70
CA GLN A 19 13.64 15.30 21.02
C GLN A 19 12.41 14.61 20.44
N MET A 20 11.32 14.59 21.20
CA MET A 20 9.96 14.17 20.80
C MET A 20 9.27 15.15 19.82
N ARG A 21 9.99 15.98 19.08
CA ARG A 21 9.39 17.16 18.40
C ARG A 21 9.21 17.00 16.91
N ASP A 22 9.98 16.16 16.26
CA ASP A 22 10.00 16.10 14.80
C ASP A 22 9.34 14.81 14.31
N MET A 23 8.03 14.85 14.05
CA MET A 23 7.30 13.69 13.58
C MET A 23 6.18 14.05 12.61
N ILE A 24 5.91 13.15 11.68
CA ILE A 24 4.72 13.17 10.83
C ILE A 24 3.70 12.17 11.40
N VAL A 25 2.44 12.56 11.48
CA VAL A 25 1.34 11.70 11.90
C VAL A 25 0.31 11.61 10.78
N ASN A 26 0.17 10.43 10.18
CA ASN A 26 -0.90 10.17 9.21
C ASN A 26 -2.24 10.02 9.94
N ALA A 27 -3.06 11.05 9.86
CA ALA A 27 -4.32 11.17 10.59
C ALA A 27 -5.55 10.67 9.82
N LEU A 28 -5.40 10.24 8.56
CA LEU A 28 -6.50 9.80 7.72
C LEU A 28 -6.42 8.31 7.41
N ARG A 29 -7.48 7.59 7.75
CA ARG A 29 -7.75 6.25 7.25
C ARG A 29 -8.51 6.38 5.93
N TYR A 30 -7.86 6.03 4.83
CA TYR A 30 -8.44 6.14 3.49
C TYR A 30 -8.35 4.81 2.74
N GLY A 31 -9.45 4.40 2.15
CA GLY A 31 -9.53 3.24 1.26
C GLY A 31 -9.13 1.92 1.92
N GLN A 32 -8.85 0.95 1.07
CA GLN A 32 -8.42 -0.40 1.44
C GLN A 32 -6.89 -0.50 1.52
N LEU A 33 -6.36 -1.73 1.67
CA LEU A 33 -4.94 -2.02 1.90
C LEU A 33 -4.00 -1.33 0.91
N GLY A 34 -4.27 -1.43 -0.40
CA GLY A 34 -3.41 -0.84 -1.44
C GLY A 34 -3.25 0.68 -1.29
N ASN A 35 -4.34 1.41 -1.03
CA ASN A 35 -4.31 2.86 -0.79
C ASN A 35 -3.45 3.20 0.42
N ARG A 36 -3.63 2.45 1.53
CA ARG A 36 -2.89 2.71 2.77
C ARG A 36 -1.42 2.38 2.66
N LEU A 37 -1.06 1.30 1.96
CA LEU A 37 0.33 0.93 1.71
C LEU A 37 1.04 2.00 0.88
N LEU A 38 0.41 2.51 -0.19
CA LEU A 38 1.02 3.57 -1.00
C LEU A 38 1.21 4.86 -0.22
N VAL A 39 0.21 5.33 0.55
CA VAL A 39 0.37 6.52 1.39
C VAL A 39 1.48 6.30 2.42
N TYR A 40 1.48 5.16 3.08
CA TYR A 40 2.48 4.83 4.09
C TYR A 40 3.89 4.78 3.49
N ALA A 41 4.06 4.17 2.32
CA ALA A 41 5.32 4.07 1.61
C ALA A 41 5.92 5.45 1.28
N HIS A 42 5.12 6.34 0.70
CA HIS A 42 5.55 7.70 0.40
C HIS A 42 5.90 8.50 1.67
N LEU A 43 5.11 8.34 2.74
CA LEU A 43 5.40 8.99 4.01
C LEU A 43 6.62 8.39 4.73
N ILE A 44 6.89 7.07 4.62
CA ILE A 44 8.15 6.46 5.08
C ILE A 44 9.33 7.09 4.36
N ALA A 45 9.24 7.20 3.03
CA ALA A 45 10.29 7.80 2.23
C ALA A 45 10.56 9.26 2.63
N ALA A 46 9.51 10.04 2.85
CA ALA A 46 9.63 11.42 3.35
C ALA A 46 10.21 11.47 4.77
N ALA A 47 9.73 10.63 5.68
CA ALA A 47 10.25 10.56 7.05
C ALA A 47 11.75 10.24 7.07
N ARG A 48 12.18 9.32 6.21
CA ARG A 48 13.59 8.98 6.02
C ARG A 48 14.40 10.15 5.48
N GLU A 49 13.89 10.83 4.46
CA GLU A 49 14.55 11.99 3.84
C GLU A 49 14.74 13.14 4.81
N TYR A 50 13.73 13.43 5.61
CA TYR A 50 13.77 14.55 6.56
C TYR A 50 14.33 14.19 7.94
N GLY A 51 14.68 12.93 8.19
CA GLY A 51 15.20 12.46 9.47
C GLY A 51 14.21 12.56 10.63
N VAL A 52 12.90 12.39 10.36
CA VAL A 52 11.83 12.48 11.35
C VAL A 52 11.13 11.14 11.57
N ALA A 53 10.43 10.98 12.69
CA ALA A 53 9.58 9.82 12.92
C ALA A 53 8.27 9.93 12.13
N LEU A 54 7.70 8.77 11.75
CA LEU A 54 6.37 8.68 11.17
C LEU A 54 5.47 7.81 12.05
N LEU A 55 4.28 8.28 12.34
CA LEU A 55 3.22 7.53 13.00
C LEU A 55 2.07 7.35 12.01
N THR A 56 1.67 6.10 11.75
CA THR A 56 0.59 5.79 10.79
C THR A 56 -0.48 4.89 11.41
N PRO A 57 -1.20 5.36 12.45
CA PRO A 57 -2.28 4.56 13.05
C PRO A 57 -3.39 4.19 12.06
N ALA A 58 -3.42 4.85 10.90
CA ALA A 58 -4.30 4.51 9.77
C ALA A 58 -4.12 3.07 9.25
N MET A 59 -3.01 2.39 9.55
CA MET A 59 -2.81 0.96 9.24
C MET A 59 -3.55 0.01 10.18
N CYS A 60 -4.34 0.50 11.13
CA CYS A 60 -4.96 -0.22 12.26
C CYS A 60 -5.49 -1.62 11.93
N GLU A 61 -6.27 -1.80 10.86
CA GLU A 61 -6.86 -3.10 10.50
C GLU A 61 -5.84 -4.07 9.88
N TYR A 62 -4.81 -3.55 9.24
CA TYR A 62 -3.81 -4.33 8.51
C TYR A 62 -2.48 -4.47 9.25
N ALA A 63 -2.29 -3.78 10.36
CA ALA A 63 -1.03 -3.77 11.09
C ALA A 63 -0.54 -5.18 11.49
N HIS A 64 -1.47 -6.09 11.81
CA HIS A 64 -1.17 -7.47 12.19
C HIS A 64 -0.51 -8.29 11.08
N LEU A 65 -0.59 -7.83 9.82
CA LEU A 65 -0.01 -8.49 8.64
C LEU A 65 1.48 -8.17 8.45
N PHE A 66 1.99 -7.13 9.14
CA PHE A 66 3.34 -6.60 8.95
C PHE A 66 4.11 -6.63 10.28
N PRO A 67 5.09 -7.52 10.44
CA PRO A 67 5.82 -7.70 11.70
C PRO A 67 6.42 -6.41 12.27
N ALA A 68 6.91 -5.51 11.42
CA ALA A 68 7.52 -4.26 11.85
C ALA A 68 6.56 -3.32 12.62
N ILE A 69 5.24 -3.50 12.45
CA ILE A 69 4.20 -2.64 13.04
C ILE A 69 3.11 -3.42 13.80
N ALA A 70 3.17 -4.75 13.78
CA ALA A 70 2.12 -5.60 14.34
C ALA A 70 1.91 -5.36 15.84
N ASP A 71 2.94 -5.04 16.57
CA ASP A 71 2.89 -4.85 18.02
C ASP A 71 2.88 -3.38 18.44
N ASP A 72 3.00 -2.44 17.49
CA ASP A 72 2.97 -1.01 17.76
C ASP A 72 1.60 -0.39 17.42
N VAL A 73 0.94 0.20 18.41
CA VAL A 73 -0.37 0.87 18.22
C VAL A 73 -0.30 2.05 17.26
N TRP A 74 0.87 2.69 17.16
CA TRP A 74 1.12 3.84 16.30
C TRP A 74 1.56 3.47 14.89
N CYS A 75 1.89 2.18 14.64
CA CYS A 75 2.44 1.72 13.37
C CYS A 75 3.56 2.65 12.88
N ARG A 76 4.60 2.82 13.72
CA ARG A 76 5.65 3.83 13.50
C ARG A 76 6.76 3.37 12.58
N TYR A 77 7.39 4.37 11.97
CA TYR A 77 8.65 4.22 11.27
C TYR A 77 9.65 5.27 11.81
N PRO A 78 10.92 4.93 12.12
CA PRO A 78 11.42 3.55 12.20
C PRO A 78 10.69 2.74 13.28
N PRO A 79 10.77 1.39 13.23
CA PRO A 79 10.08 0.53 14.20
C PRO A 79 10.43 0.88 15.64
N ALA A 80 9.45 0.77 16.53
CA ALA A 80 9.70 0.87 17.95
C ALA A 80 10.53 -0.33 18.43
N GLY A 81 11.26 -0.14 19.54
CA GLY A 81 11.82 -1.26 20.29
C GLY A 81 10.72 -2.21 20.79
N ALA A 82 11.14 -3.32 21.42
CA ALA A 82 10.23 -4.37 21.89
C ALA A 82 9.03 -3.81 22.67
N VAL A 83 7.82 -4.20 22.25
CA VAL A 83 6.55 -3.87 22.91
C VAL A 83 6.08 -5.09 23.70
N LEU A 84 5.67 -4.87 24.94
CA LEU A 84 5.30 -5.97 25.86
C LEU A 84 3.99 -6.66 25.50
N LYS A 85 3.09 -6.01 24.75
CA LYS A 85 1.77 -6.56 24.43
C LYS A 85 1.25 -6.01 23.11
N ARG A 86 0.76 -6.91 22.25
CA ARG A 86 0.10 -6.56 20.99
C ARG A 86 -1.20 -5.77 21.24
N PRO A 87 -1.37 -4.56 20.66
CA PRO A 87 -2.58 -3.79 20.81
C PRO A 87 -3.80 -4.47 20.17
N SER A 88 -4.95 -4.37 20.80
CA SER A 88 -6.21 -4.87 20.22
C SER A 88 -6.62 -4.02 19.01
N LEU A 89 -7.41 -4.61 18.09
CA LEU A 89 -7.98 -3.88 16.96
C LEU A 89 -8.83 -2.70 17.43
N PHE A 90 -9.61 -2.89 18.48
CA PHE A 90 -10.44 -1.82 19.07
C PHE A 90 -9.58 -0.62 19.50
N THR A 91 -8.49 -0.86 20.23
CA THR A 91 -7.56 0.21 20.66
C THR A 91 -7.00 0.97 19.46
N ARG A 92 -6.59 0.26 18.40
CA ARG A 92 -6.06 0.86 17.17
C ARG A 92 -7.10 1.72 16.44
N VAL A 93 -8.33 1.21 16.30
CA VAL A 93 -9.43 1.93 15.65
C VAL A 93 -9.81 3.17 16.44
N CYS A 94 -9.96 3.07 17.76
CA CYS A 94 -10.26 4.21 18.63
C CYS A 94 -9.18 5.30 18.52
N LEU A 95 -7.89 4.92 18.56
CA LEU A 95 -6.78 5.85 18.39
C LEU A 95 -6.85 6.58 17.04
N THR A 96 -7.02 5.83 15.96
CA THR A 96 -7.10 6.39 14.60
C THR A 96 -8.26 7.38 14.45
N GLN A 97 -9.44 7.00 14.96
CA GLN A 97 -10.62 7.89 14.93
C GLN A 97 -10.42 9.16 15.75
N THR A 98 -9.81 9.03 16.93
CA THR A 98 -9.53 10.17 17.81
C THR A 98 -8.59 11.16 17.12
N ILE A 99 -7.48 10.68 16.54
CA ILE A 99 -6.52 11.52 15.83
C ILE A 99 -7.18 12.19 14.62
N SER A 100 -7.97 11.45 13.85
CA SER A 100 -8.69 11.99 12.69
C SER A 100 -9.67 13.10 13.10
N ARG A 101 -10.42 12.91 14.19
CA ARG A 101 -11.34 13.95 14.71
C ARG A 101 -10.59 15.19 15.18
N ILE A 102 -9.50 15.02 15.95
CA ILE A 102 -8.66 16.14 16.40
C ILE A 102 -8.12 16.91 15.20
N THR A 103 -7.57 16.22 14.20
CA THR A 103 -7.02 16.85 12.99
C THR A 103 -8.07 17.65 12.23
N LYS A 104 -9.28 17.08 12.05
CA LYS A 104 -10.40 17.79 11.40
C LYS A 104 -10.84 19.02 12.18
N SER A 105 -10.93 18.90 13.52
CA SER A 105 -11.33 20.03 14.38
C SER A 105 -10.30 21.15 14.38
N LEU A 106 -9.01 20.84 14.50
CA LEU A 106 -7.93 21.83 14.42
C LEU A 106 -7.92 22.56 13.07
N TRP A 107 -8.15 21.81 11.99
CA TRP A 107 -8.26 22.41 10.66
C TRP A 107 -9.48 23.33 10.53
N ALA A 108 -10.65 22.90 11.03
CA ALA A 108 -11.89 23.65 10.93
C ALA A 108 -11.86 24.97 11.69
N VAL A 109 -11.20 25.01 12.86
CA VAL A 109 -11.05 26.23 13.66
C VAL A 109 -9.82 27.08 13.27
N GLY A 110 -9.12 26.70 12.21
CA GLY A 110 -7.96 27.46 11.71
C GLY A 110 -6.67 27.31 12.53
N LEU A 111 -6.62 26.41 13.52
CA LEU A 111 -5.44 26.13 14.32
C LEU A 111 -4.49 25.18 13.56
N LYS A 112 -3.76 25.73 12.58
CA LYS A 112 -2.95 24.92 11.64
C LYS A 112 -1.46 24.82 12.05
N ARG A 113 -1.01 25.57 13.05
CA ARG A 113 0.42 25.70 13.39
C ARG A 113 0.77 25.36 14.83
N TYR A 114 -0.19 25.34 15.74
CA TYR A 114 0.03 25.07 17.17
C TYR A 114 -1.26 24.53 17.79
N PRO A 115 -1.23 23.52 18.68
CA PRO A 115 -0.06 22.78 19.20
C PRO A 115 0.52 21.76 18.20
N PHE A 116 -0.14 21.56 17.04
CA PHE A 116 0.28 20.69 15.96
C PHE A 116 0.30 21.47 14.64
N GLY A 117 1.29 21.19 13.78
CA GLY A 117 1.17 21.52 12.38
C GLY A 117 0.05 20.66 11.77
N VAL A 118 -0.84 21.23 10.98
CA VAL A 118 -1.92 20.50 10.30
C VAL A 118 -1.89 20.79 8.82
N LEU A 119 -1.72 19.74 8.02
CA LEU A 119 -1.79 19.80 6.56
C LEU A 119 -2.89 18.85 6.08
N ARG A 120 -3.95 19.41 5.54
CA ARG A 120 -5.06 18.63 4.97
C ARG A 120 -5.15 18.94 3.48
N ILE A 121 -5.17 17.90 2.67
CA ILE A 121 -5.47 17.94 1.24
C ILE A 121 -6.82 17.27 0.99
N ARG A 122 -7.56 17.77 0.00
CA ARG A 122 -8.85 17.23 -0.43
C ARG A 122 -8.64 16.13 -1.46
N ASP A 123 -9.69 15.42 -1.81
CA ASP A 123 -9.61 14.22 -2.67
C ASP A 123 -9.04 14.48 -4.08
N GLN A 124 -9.12 15.72 -4.58
CA GLN A 124 -8.56 16.11 -5.88
C GLN A 124 -7.23 16.88 -5.78
N GLU A 125 -6.74 17.11 -4.56
CA GLU A 125 -5.49 17.84 -4.31
C GLU A 125 -4.35 16.84 -4.11
N GLN A 126 -3.20 17.14 -4.70
CA GLN A 126 -1.95 16.40 -4.50
C GLN A 126 -0.95 17.24 -3.70
N CYS A 127 -0.22 16.59 -2.80
CA CYS A 127 0.91 17.20 -2.09
C CYS A 127 2.19 16.47 -2.49
N ASP A 128 3.09 17.18 -3.16
CA ASP A 128 4.44 16.68 -3.38
C ASP A 128 5.24 16.77 -2.07
N LEU A 129 5.74 15.63 -1.62
CA LEU A 129 6.52 15.53 -0.39
C LEU A 129 7.94 16.12 -0.51
N MET A 130 8.35 16.49 -1.73
CA MET A 130 9.59 17.26 -1.97
C MET A 130 9.36 18.77 -2.01
N ASP A 131 8.11 19.24 -2.03
CA ASP A 131 7.80 20.65 -2.06
C ASP A 131 8.41 21.39 -0.85
N ALA A 132 8.96 22.58 -1.11
CA ALA A 132 9.56 23.43 -0.07
C ALA A 132 8.58 23.78 1.06
N THR A 133 7.29 23.83 0.76
CA THR A 133 6.24 24.07 1.76
C THR A 133 6.09 22.87 2.69
N PHE A 134 6.04 21.64 2.15
CA PHE A 134 6.00 20.42 2.96
C PHE A 134 7.27 20.30 3.82
N ALA A 135 8.44 20.46 3.22
CA ALA A 135 9.73 20.42 3.91
C ALA A 135 9.81 21.42 5.08
N ARG A 136 9.31 22.64 4.87
CA ARG A 136 9.25 23.68 5.89
C ARG A 136 8.30 23.30 7.04
N LEU A 137 7.13 22.73 6.73
CA LEU A 137 6.17 22.27 7.75
C LEU A 137 6.75 21.13 8.60
N VAL A 138 7.43 20.17 8.00
CA VAL A 138 8.09 19.06 8.72
C VAL A 138 9.16 19.61 9.68
N ARG A 139 9.92 20.63 9.27
CA ARG A 139 11.01 21.23 10.08
C ARG A 139 10.52 22.24 11.12
N ALA A 140 9.24 22.62 11.09
CA ALA A 140 8.70 23.69 11.97
C ALA A 140 8.47 23.27 13.43
N LYS A 141 8.91 22.08 13.83
CA LYS A 141 8.97 21.53 15.21
C LYS A 141 7.69 21.03 15.89
N PRO A 142 6.44 21.52 15.72
CA PRO A 142 5.32 20.75 16.26
C PRO A 142 5.10 19.51 15.41
N PRO A 143 4.56 18.39 16.00
CA PRO A 143 4.16 17.23 15.20
C PRO A 143 3.27 17.65 14.04
N LEU A 144 3.57 17.17 12.83
CA LEU A 144 2.81 17.48 11.63
C LEU A 144 1.72 16.42 11.41
N LEU A 145 0.46 16.81 11.61
CA LEU A 145 -0.70 15.97 11.29
C LEU A 145 -1.02 16.11 9.80
N VAL A 146 -0.88 15.03 9.04
CA VAL A 146 -1.25 14.98 7.61
C VAL A 146 -2.58 14.25 7.43
N SER A 147 -3.48 14.81 6.64
CA SER A 147 -4.80 14.25 6.36
C SER A 147 -5.14 14.39 4.87
N GLY A 148 -5.18 13.29 4.17
CA GLY A 148 -5.40 13.15 2.73
C GLY A 148 -4.77 11.86 2.23
N TRP A 149 -5.00 11.51 0.98
CA TRP A 149 -4.46 10.26 0.41
C TRP A 149 -3.46 10.50 -0.73
N GLU A 150 -3.39 11.70 -1.30
CA GLU A 150 -2.47 12.07 -2.39
C GLU A 150 -1.19 12.77 -1.88
N PHE A 151 -0.63 12.29 -0.76
CA PHE A 151 0.74 12.62 -0.36
C PHE A 151 1.71 11.74 -1.16
N ARG A 152 2.43 12.31 -2.13
CA ARG A 152 3.26 11.57 -3.08
C ARG A 152 4.60 12.24 -3.32
N SER A 153 5.61 11.42 -3.55
CA SER A 153 6.84 11.79 -4.24
C SER A 153 7.47 10.54 -4.81
N GLN A 154 7.42 10.39 -6.11
CA GLN A 154 8.00 9.23 -6.78
C GLN A 154 9.53 9.19 -6.61
N LEU A 155 10.17 10.35 -6.61
CA LEU A 155 11.62 10.45 -6.42
C LEU A 155 12.05 9.98 -5.03
N LEU A 156 11.36 10.41 -3.97
CA LEU A 156 11.66 9.95 -2.61
C LEU A 156 11.36 8.46 -2.44
N LEU A 157 10.25 7.99 -3.01
CA LEU A 157 9.88 6.59 -2.95
C LEU A 157 10.94 5.70 -3.62
N GLN A 158 11.45 6.09 -4.79
CA GLN A 158 12.53 5.39 -5.47
C GLN A 158 13.83 5.43 -4.65
N LYS A 159 14.21 6.61 -4.16
CA LYS A 159 15.42 6.81 -3.35
C LYS A 159 15.48 5.94 -2.11
N HIS A 160 14.33 5.73 -1.45
CA HIS A 160 14.21 4.99 -0.18
C HIS A 160 13.45 3.67 -0.31
N ALA A 161 13.35 3.12 -1.53
CA ALA A 161 12.53 1.96 -1.85
C ALA A 161 12.89 0.73 -1.00
N ASP A 162 14.17 0.44 -0.79
CA ASP A 162 14.61 -0.73 -0.03
C ASP A 162 14.19 -0.66 1.44
N GLN A 163 14.27 0.53 2.04
CA GLN A 163 13.81 0.73 3.43
C GLN A 163 12.31 0.58 3.54
N VAL A 164 11.55 1.06 2.54
CA VAL A 164 10.09 0.89 2.48
C VAL A 164 9.73 -0.59 2.37
N ARG A 165 10.37 -1.33 1.44
CA ARG A 165 10.14 -2.77 1.26
C ARG A 165 10.51 -3.57 2.50
N ALA A 166 11.65 -3.27 3.11
CA ALA A 166 12.09 -3.93 4.34
C ALA A 166 11.12 -3.71 5.51
N HIS A 167 10.57 -2.49 5.65
CA HIS A 167 9.60 -2.16 6.70
C HIS A 167 8.23 -2.83 6.49
N LEU A 168 7.82 -3.02 5.24
CA LEU A 168 6.51 -3.56 4.87
C LEU A 168 6.57 -5.02 4.39
N GLN A 169 7.54 -5.79 4.87
CA GLN A 169 7.58 -7.24 4.68
C GLN A 169 6.45 -7.92 5.45
N VAL A 170 5.87 -8.96 4.84
CA VAL A 170 4.91 -9.84 5.51
C VAL A 170 5.63 -10.85 6.40
N ASP A 171 4.91 -11.49 7.31
CA ASP A 171 5.47 -12.52 8.20
C ASP A 171 5.94 -13.77 7.43
N SER A 172 6.72 -14.63 8.12
CA SER A 172 7.29 -15.84 7.53
C SER A 172 6.22 -16.83 7.06
N PHE A 173 5.13 -16.96 7.81
CA PHE A 173 4.03 -17.87 7.48
C PHE A 173 3.40 -17.50 6.13
N ARG A 174 3.12 -16.20 5.91
CA ARG A 174 2.59 -15.70 4.63
C ARG A 174 3.61 -15.79 3.51
N ARG A 175 4.87 -15.50 3.79
CA ARG A 175 5.94 -15.68 2.77
C ARG A 175 6.03 -17.13 2.29
N ASP A 176 5.86 -18.08 3.19
CA ASP A 176 5.87 -19.50 2.82
C ASP A 176 4.64 -19.90 2.01
N ALA A 177 3.46 -19.34 2.30
CA ALA A 177 2.26 -19.53 1.50
C ALA A 177 2.43 -18.96 0.08
N ILE A 178 2.93 -17.72 -0.03
CA ILE A 178 3.23 -17.08 -1.32
C ILE A 178 4.26 -17.91 -2.10
N ARG A 179 5.32 -18.37 -1.45
CA ARG A 179 6.33 -19.21 -2.11
C ARG A 179 5.74 -20.51 -2.68
N ARG A 180 4.87 -21.19 -1.92
CA ARG A 180 4.19 -22.39 -2.44
C ARG A 180 3.33 -22.08 -3.67
N LEU A 181 2.56 -20.99 -3.61
CA LEU A 181 1.73 -20.55 -4.73
C LEU A 181 2.56 -20.28 -5.97
N LEU A 182 3.68 -19.56 -5.83
CA LEU A 182 4.59 -19.24 -6.91
C LEU A 182 5.34 -20.48 -7.43
N THR A 183 5.71 -21.42 -6.58
CA THR A 183 6.33 -22.69 -7.00
C THR A 183 5.42 -23.44 -7.96
N ILE A 184 4.14 -23.59 -7.60
CA ILE A 184 3.13 -24.23 -8.45
C ILE A 184 2.97 -23.47 -9.78
N SER A 185 2.88 -22.14 -9.73
CA SER A 185 2.71 -21.33 -10.93
C SER A 185 3.93 -21.36 -11.86
N ARG A 186 5.14 -21.60 -11.32
CA ARG A 186 6.38 -21.70 -12.09
C ARG A 186 6.68 -23.11 -12.58
N GLU A 187 5.99 -24.12 -12.07
CA GLU A 187 6.09 -25.47 -12.59
C GLU A 187 5.70 -25.49 -14.08
N ASN A 188 6.62 -25.94 -14.92
CA ASN A 188 6.42 -26.01 -16.38
C ASN A 188 6.17 -24.65 -17.07
N SER A 189 6.55 -23.52 -16.46
CA SER A 189 6.38 -22.18 -17.02
C SER A 189 7.70 -21.46 -17.15
N ASP A 190 7.88 -20.73 -18.27
CA ASP A 190 9.03 -19.87 -18.55
C ASP A 190 8.73 -18.43 -18.13
N VAL A 191 7.45 -18.06 -18.06
CA VAL A 191 6.94 -16.75 -17.64
C VAL A 191 5.71 -16.92 -16.78
N VAL A 192 5.65 -16.23 -15.66
CA VAL A 192 4.45 -16.12 -14.82
C VAL A 192 3.93 -14.70 -14.84
N VAL A 193 2.73 -14.50 -15.35
CA VAL A 193 2.06 -13.20 -15.39
C VAL A 193 1.05 -13.10 -14.25
N GLY A 194 1.18 -12.09 -13.40
CA GLY A 194 0.21 -11.79 -12.34
C GLY A 194 -0.96 -10.96 -12.89
N VAL A 195 -2.15 -11.49 -12.83
CA VAL A 195 -3.37 -10.81 -13.28
C VAL A 195 -4.22 -10.41 -12.10
N HIS A 196 -4.44 -9.12 -11.92
CA HIS A 196 -5.35 -8.58 -10.92
C HIS A 196 -6.70 -8.29 -11.56
N ILE A 197 -7.69 -9.13 -11.28
CA ILE A 197 -9.09 -8.93 -11.68
C ILE A 197 -9.79 -8.12 -10.58
N ARG A 198 -10.38 -6.98 -10.96
CA ARG A 198 -11.15 -6.15 -10.04
C ARG A 198 -12.50 -5.80 -10.67
N GLN A 199 -13.53 -6.45 -10.20
CA GLN A 199 -14.89 -6.33 -10.72
C GLN A 199 -15.88 -5.84 -9.66
N GLY A 200 -15.66 -6.13 -8.36
CA GLY A 200 -16.58 -5.83 -7.29
C GLY A 200 -17.06 -4.38 -7.29
N ASP A 201 -16.31 -3.47 -6.66
CA ASP A 201 -16.66 -2.05 -6.58
C ASP A 201 -16.44 -1.28 -7.90
N TYR A 202 -15.70 -1.86 -8.86
CA TYR A 202 -15.42 -1.22 -10.15
C TYR A 202 -16.62 -1.19 -11.11
N ALA A 203 -17.63 -2.01 -10.84
CA ALA A 203 -18.89 -1.92 -11.59
C ALA A 203 -19.58 -0.54 -11.44
N GLU A 204 -19.39 0.11 -10.29
CA GLU A 204 -19.99 1.41 -9.99
C GLU A 204 -18.95 2.55 -9.97
N TRP A 205 -17.68 2.24 -9.67
CA TRP A 205 -16.62 3.23 -9.56
C TRP A 205 -16.36 3.90 -10.92
N GLU A 206 -16.30 5.25 -10.93
CA GLU A 206 -16.15 6.05 -12.15
C GLU A 206 -17.15 5.66 -13.25
N ALA A 207 -18.40 5.35 -12.85
CA ALA A 207 -19.45 4.86 -13.74
C ALA A 207 -19.07 3.61 -14.55
N GLY A 208 -18.30 2.71 -13.96
CA GLY A 208 -17.88 1.46 -14.59
C GLY A 208 -16.77 1.60 -15.63
N ARG A 209 -16.13 2.77 -15.71
CA ARG A 209 -15.08 3.05 -16.72
C ARG A 209 -13.94 2.04 -16.73
N TYR A 210 -13.59 1.49 -15.58
CA TYR A 210 -12.49 0.55 -15.41
C TYR A 210 -12.96 -0.86 -15.05
N TYR A 211 -14.25 -1.12 -15.24
CA TYR A 211 -14.80 -2.46 -15.16
C TYR A 211 -14.48 -3.22 -16.44
N TYR A 212 -13.81 -4.33 -16.31
CA TYR A 212 -13.52 -5.27 -17.38
C TYR A 212 -14.21 -6.59 -17.09
N SER A 213 -14.89 -7.15 -18.09
CA SER A 213 -15.53 -8.46 -17.95
C SER A 213 -14.49 -9.57 -17.86
N THR A 214 -14.89 -10.75 -17.43
CA THR A 214 -14.03 -11.94 -17.45
C THR A 214 -13.50 -12.23 -18.85
N HIS A 215 -14.34 -12.04 -19.86
CA HIS A 215 -13.95 -12.18 -21.27
C HIS A 215 -12.84 -11.18 -21.67
N ASP A 216 -12.90 -9.94 -21.22
CA ASP A 216 -11.85 -8.93 -21.51
C ASP A 216 -10.50 -9.34 -20.90
N TYR A 217 -10.51 -9.86 -19.67
CA TYR A 217 -9.29 -10.39 -19.04
C TYR A 217 -8.77 -11.61 -19.78
N HIS A 218 -9.65 -12.56 -20.15
CA HIS A 218 -9.28 -13.72 -20.95
C HIS A 218 -8.61 -13.31 -22.27
N GLN A 219 -9.23 -12.38 -23.00
CA GLN A 219 -8.67 -11.87 -24.26
C GLN A 219 -7.28 -11.22 -24.06
N THR A 220 -7.13 -10.42 -22.99
CA THR A 220 -5.83 -9.82 -22.66
C THR A 220 -4.77 -10.89 -22.37
N MET A 221 -5.13 -11.91 -21.59
CA MET A 221 -4.22 -13.02 -21.25
C MET A 221 -3.84 -13.83 -22.50
N TRP A 222 -4.79 -14.08 -23.38
CA TRP A 222 -4.55 -14.75 -24.66
C TRP A 222 -3.60 -13.96 -25.56
N ASN A 223 -3.80 -12.65 -25.67
CA ASN A 223 -2.91 -11.76 -26.41
C ASN A 223 -1.46 -11.77 -25.87
N ILE A 224 -1.27 -11.97 -24.57
CA ILE A 224 0.07 -12.12 -23.98
C ILE A 224 0.72 -13.43 -24.44
N VAL A 225 -0.02 -14.53 -24.46
CA VAL A 225 0.48 -15.84 -24.94
C VAL A 225 0.90 -15.74 -26.41
N GLU A 226 0.09 -15.11 -27.26
CA GLU A 226 0.40 -14.94 -28.68
C GLU A 226 1.66 -14.11 -28.94
N GLN A 227 1.97 -13.14 -28.07
CA GLN A 227 3.17 -12.31 -28.16
C GLN A 227 4.45 -13.02 -27.67
N LEU A 228 4.33 -14.20 -27.04
CA LEU A 228 5.44 -14.97 -26.47
C LEU A 228 5.56 -16.38 -27.12
N PRO A 229 5.73 -16.45 -28.46
CA PRO A 229 5.76 -17.73 -29.15
C PRO A 229 6.90 -18.60 -28.65
N GLY A 230 6.60 -19.87 -28.38
CA GLY A 230 7.56 -20.84 -27.90
C GLY A 230 7.90 -20.75 -26.40
N ARG A 231 7.37 -19.78 -25.68
CA ARG A 231 7.46 -19.72 -24.21
C ARG A 231 6.21 -20.27 -23.55
N ARG A 232 6.39 -21.01 -22.49
CA ARG A 232 5.26 -21.49 -21.66
C ARG A 232 4.87 -20.39 -20.68
N VAL A 233 3.69 -19.84 -20.88
CA VAL A 233 3.15 -18.76 -20.03
C VAL A 233 2.14 -19.32 -19.07
N SER A 234 2.25 -19.02 -17.80
CA SER A 234 1.22 -19.25 -16.81
C SER A 234 0.76 -17.92 -16.18
N PHE A 235 -0.42 -17.96 -15.61
CA PHE A 235 -1.04 -16.80 -15.00
C PHE A 235 -1.34 -17.07 -13.52
N LEU A 236 -0.90 -16.17 -12.65
CA LEU A 236 -1.38 -16.07 -11.27
C LEU A 236 -2.53 -15.07 -11.24
N VAL A 237 -3.77 -15.54 -11.13
CA VAL A 237 -4.96 -14.69 -11.11
C VAL A 237 -5.40 -14.43 -9.68
N CYS A 238 -5.43 -13.15 -9.30
CA CYS A 238 -5.95 -12.68 -8.01
C CYS A 238 -7.17 -11.79 -8.28
N SER A 239 -8.31 -12.12 -7.67
CA SER A 239 -9.60 -11.48 -7.97
C SER A 239 -10.36 -11.10 -6.70
N ASP A 240 -11.11 -9.99 -6.75
CA ASP A 240 -12.10 -9.60 -5.74
C ASP A 240 -13.52 -10.11 -6.08
N SER A 241 -13.66 -10.79 -7.20
CA SER A 241 -14.84 -11.53 -7.64
C SER A 241 -14.53 -13.03 -7.72
N GLN A 242 -15.50 -13.82 -8.10
CA GLN A 242 -15.33 -15.26 -8.30
C GLN A 242 -15.64 -15.62 -9.77
N PRO A 243 -14.71 -15.30 -10.71
CA PRO A 243 -14.90 -15.72 -12.10
C PRO A 243 -14.91 -17.23 -12.20
N GLU A 244 -15.72 -17.77 -13.11
CA GLU A 244 -15.80 -19.20 -13.34
C GLU A 244 -14.48 -19.72 -13.93
N PRO A 245 -13.82 -20.72 -13.30
CA PRO A 245 -12.54 -21.23 -13.79
C PRO A 245 -12.60 -21.77 -15.22
N THR A 246 -13.77 -22.23 -15.68
CA THR A 246 -14.00 -22.75 -17.03
C THR A 246 -13.83 -21.69 -18.10
N GLU A 247 -13.98 -20.40 -17.78
CA GLU A 247 -13.77 -19.29 -18.71
C GLU A 247 -12.28 -19.10 -19.10
N PHE A 248 -11.36 -19.76 -18.37
CA PHE A 248 -9.91 -19.70 -18.61
C PHE A 248 -9.31 -21.09 -18.88
N SER A 249 -10.14 -22.09 -19.25
CA SER A 249 -9.73 -23.48 -19.36
C SER A 249 -8.70 -23.78 -20.46
N ASP A 250 -8.54 -22.87 -21.41
CA ASP A 250 -7.56 -22.91 -22.50
C ASP A 250 -6.23 -22.23 -22.15
N LEU A 251 -6.11 -21.67 -20.94
CA LEU A 251 -4.91 -21.00 -20.41
C LEU A 251 -4.38 -21.74 -19.16
N GLN A 252 -3.08 -21.63 -18.94
CA GLN A 252 -2.48 -22.16 -17.71
C GLN A 252 -2.68 -21.17 -16.56
N VAL A 253 -3.76 -21.32 -15.80
CA VAL A 253 -4.16 -20.42 -14.72
C VAL A 253 -4.00 -21.07 -13.36
N HIS A 254 -3.40 -20.33 -12.44
CA HIS A 254 -3.32 -20.61 -11.02
C HIS A 254 -4.05 -19.49 -10.26
N TRP A 255 -4.91 -19.85 -9.35
CA TRP A 255 -5.69 -18.89 -8.58
C TRP A 255 -4.94 -18.48 -7.32
N GLY A 256 -5.03 -17.21 -6.95
CA GLY A 256 -4.58 -16.71 -5.67
C GLY A 256 -5.25 -17.40 -4.49
N SER A 257 -4.75 -17.18 -3.30
CA SER A 257 -5.28 -17.79 -2.06
C SER A 257 -6.62 -17.18 -1.62
N GLY A 258 -7.03 -16.03 -2.18
CA GLY A 258 -8.14 -15.22 -1.72
C GLY A 258 -7.82 -14.38 -0.46
N HIS A 259 -6.60 -14.49 0.07
CA HIS A 259 -6.16 -13.68 1.19
C HIS A 259 -5.49 -12.38 0.69
N ILE A 260 -6.05 -11.23 1.11
CA ILE A 260 -5.69 -9.91 0.59
C ILE A 260 -4.17 -9.59 0.54
N VAL A 261 -3.39 -10.10 1.48
CA VAL A 261 -1.93 -9.87 1.51
C VAL A 261 -1.18 -10.95 0.74
N GLU A 262 -1.60 -12.20 0.80
CA GLU A 262 -0.92 -13.28 0.08
C GLU A 262 -1.04 -13.07 -1.43
N ASP A 263 -2.23 -12.69 -1.90
CA ASP A 263 -2.49 -12.38 -3.30
C ASP A 263 -1.69 -11.15 -3.75
N LEU A 264 -1.68 -10.07 -2.91
CA LEU A 264 -0.94 -8.86 -3.21
C LEU A 264 0.57 -9.11 -3.38
N TYR A 265 1.15 -9.86 -2.46
CA TYR A 265 2.59 -10.17 -2.49
C TYR A 265 2.89 -11.34 -3.45
N GLY A 266 1.91 -12.20 -3.74
CA GLY A 266 1.99 -13.17 -4.82
C GLY A 266 2.15 -12.50 -6.18
N LEU A 267 1.31 -11.51 -6.49
CA LEU A 267 1.46 -10.66 -7.69
C LEU A 267 2.83 -9.98 -7.76
N ALA A 268 3.37 -9.55 -6.63
CA ALA A 268 4.70 -8.92 -6.57
C ALA A 268 5.86 -9.86 -6.96
N GLU A 269 5.66 -11.16 -6.88
CA GLU A 269 6.67 -12.17 -7.22
C GLU A 269 6.56 -12.70 -8.66
N THR A 270 5.54 -12.28 -9.43
CA THR A 270 5.38 -12.62 -10.85
C THR A 270 6.35 -11.83 -11.74
N ASP A 271 6.43 -12.15 -13.00
CA ASP A 271 7.38 -11.50 -13.93
C ASP A 271 6.80 -10.22 -14.54
N LEU A 272 5.48 -10.14 -14.66
CA LEU A 272 4.71 -8.98 -15.11
C LEU A 272 3.42 -8.90 -14.30
N VAL A 273 3.03 -7.71 -13.86
CA VAL A 273 1.73 -7.46 -13.24
C VAL A 273 0.81 -6.79 -14.24
N VAL A 274 -0.40 -7.34 -14.41
CA VAL A 274 -1.44 -6.82 -15.30
C VAL A 274 -2.71 -6.57 -14.50
N GLY A 275 -3.39 -5.46 -14.76
CA GLY A 275 -4.68 -5.18 -14.11
C GLY A 275 -5.20 -3.78 -14.40
N PRO A 276 -6.37 -3.42 -13.87
CA PRO A 276 -6.95 -2.10 -14.03
C PRO A 276 -6.16 -1.05 -13.24
N PRO A 277 -6.46 0.26 -13.40
CA PRO A 277 -5.87 1.33 -12.59
C PRO A 277 -6.20 1.14 -11.10
N SER A 278 -5.33 0.45 -10.38
CA SER A 278 -5.52 0.10 -8.97
C SER A 278 -4.26 0.35 -8.15
N THR A 279 -4.44 0.84 -6.95
CA THR A 279 -3.34 0.97 -5.96
C THR A 279 -2.80 -0.39 -5.52
N TYR A 280 -3.60 -1.44 -5.64
CA TYR A 280 -3.20 -2.82 -5.36
C TYR A 280 -2.16 -3.31 -6.36
N SER A 281 -2.43 -3.21 -7.67
CA SER A 281 -1.48 -3.55 -8.74
C SER A 281 -0.23 -2.68 -8.69
N ARG A 282 -0.38 -1.37 -8.43
CA ARG A 282 0.76 -0.44 -8.26
C ARG A 282 1.66 -0.82 -7.09
N TRP A 283 1.07 -1.25 -5.96
CA TRP A 283 1.85 -1.73 -4.82
C TRP A 283 2.59 -3.02 -5.16
N ALA A 284 1.93 -4.00 -5.77
CA ALA A 284 2.57 -5.26 -6.18
C ALA A 284 3.79 -4.99 -7.07
N ALA A 285 3.62 -4.20 -8.11
CA ALA A 285 4.69 -3.84 -9.03
C ALA A 285 5.86 -3.10 -8.33
N PHE A 286 5.55 -2.12 -7.47
CA PHE A 286 6.58 -1.40 -6.69
C PHE A 286 7.34 -2.33 -5.74
N TYR A 287 6.61 -3.16 -5.00
CA TYR A 287 7.21 -4.04 -4.00
C TYR A 287 8.08 -5.11 -4.66
N GLY A 288 7.57 -5.76 -5.70
CA GLY A 288 8.27 -6.81 -6.46
C GLY A 288 9.32 -6.28 -7.44
N GLN A 289 9.41 -4.98 -7.67
CA GLN A 289 10.25 -4.37 -8.71
C GLN A 289 9.94 -4.96 -10.09
N LYS A 290 8.63 -5.14 -10.35
CA LYS A 290 8.14 -5.76 -11.57
C LYS A 290 7.49 -4.74 -12.50
N PRO A 291 7.55 -4.95 -13.81
CA PRO A 291 6.79 -4.14 -14.73
C PRO A 291 5.28 -4.25 -14.44
N LEU A 292 4.57 -3.15 -14.72
CA LEU A 292 3.14 -3.05 -14.55
C LEU A 292 2.48 -2.61 -15.86
N ALA A 293 1.60 -3.46 -16.40
CA ALA A 293 0.72 -3.13 -17.50
C ALA A 293 -0.67 -2.76 -16.94
N ILE A 294 -1.04 -1.48 -17.08
CA ILE A 294 -2.35 -0.98 -16.65
C ILE A 294 -3.30 -1.02 -17.85
N LEU A 295 -4.37 -1.79 -17.72
CA LEU A 295 -5.44 -1.87 -18.72
C LEU A 295 -6.20 -0.54 -18.77
N GLN A 296 -6.36 0.04 -19.95
CA GLN A 296 -7.03 1.31 -20.20
C GLN A 296 -8.42 1.15 -20.79
N LYS A 297 -8.68 0.00 -21.43
CA LYS A 297 -9.94 -0.33 -22.11
C LYS A 297 -10.17 -1.83 -22.13
N PRO A 298 -11.41 -2.31 -22.36
CA PRO A 298 -11.72 -3.71 -22.60
C PRO A 298 -10.85 -4.34 -23.70
N GLY A 299 -10.33 -5.55 -23.45
CA GLY A 299 -9.51 -6.28 -24.42
C GLY A 299 -8.19 -5.59 -24.80
N ASP A 300 -7.64 -4.78 -23.87
CA ASP A 300 -6.39 -4.03 -24.11
C ASP A 300 -5.22 -4.98 -24.40
N VAL A 301 -4.36 -4.60 -25.34
CA VAL A 301 -3.16 -5.37 -25.69
C VAL A 301 -2.02 -4.90 -24.80
N VAL A 302 -1.52 -5.83 -24.01
CA VAL A 302 -0.36 -5.60 -23.14
C VAL A 302 0.93 -5.72 -23.92
N ASP A 303 1.82 -4.76 -23.81
CA ASP A 303 3.17 -4.84 -24.36
C ASP A 303 4.05 -5.78 -23.50
N VAL A 304 4.36 -6.95 -24.02
CA VAL A 304 5.23 -7.93 -23.36
C VAL A 304 6.72 -7.59 -23.48
N GLY A 305 7.11 -6.59 -24.24
CA GLY A 305 8.45 -6.05 -24.30
C GLY A 305 8.94 -5.57 -22.92
N LEU A 306 8.05 -5.32 -21.99
CA LEU A 306 8.33 -5.03 -20.58
C LEU A 306 8.99 -6.20 -19.82
N LEU A 307 8.98 -7.42 -20.39
CA LEU A 307 9.60 -8.64 -19.81
C LEU A 307 11.08 -8.80 -20.14
N ASN A 308 11.65 -7.91 -20.97
CA ASN A 308 13.04 -7.94 -21.42
C ASN A 308 13.97 -7.08 -20.54
#